data_52548c2344de2b4352b76980b9f2e2a6
#
_entry.id   52548c2344de2b4352b76980b9f2e2a6
#
_cell.length_a   1.000
_cell.length_b   1.000
_cell.length_c   1.000
_cell.angle_alpha   90.00
_cell.angle_beta   90.00
_cell.angle_gamma   90.00
#
_symmetry.space_group_name_H-M   'P 1'
#
loop_
_entity.id
_entity.type
_entity.pdbx_description
1 polymer ?
#
loop_
_entity_poly.entity_id
_entity_poly.type
_entity_poly.pdbx_seq_one_letter_code
_entity_poly.pdbx_strand_id
1 'polypeptide(L)'
;FGKENAVLAWLMSAAFVSGGLEAHDIEDLRSILAGTTVSPAFAVADNYFGATGAVAPADLERQFQVMAAYTTHPGYSENALRLFRRPLPEIYARLDAVPASALGIAMARIMTDDDPRFALSPLSAIQAANFDQLKAALGDILTHNRLEIALVGDLDEAAAIAAVAKSFGALPNRASTGKDYGAQLQVGWSSAQGN
;
A
#
# COMPACT_ATOMS: atom_id res chain seq x y z
N PHE A 1 5.50 0.58 8.19
CA PHE A 1 6.25 -0.65 8.52
C PHE A 1 7.60 -0.28 9.13
N GLY A 2 8.03 -1.02 10.15
CA GLY A 2 9.40 -0.94 10.64
C GLY A 2 10.40 -1.55 9.65
N LYS A 3 11.70 -1.45 9.98
CA LYS A 3 12.79 -1.99 9.15
C LYS A 3 12.63 -3.50 8.88
N GLU A 4 12.10 -4.23 9.85
CA GLU A 4 11.86 -5.68 9.81
C GLU A 4 10.77 -6.07 8.80
N ASN A 5 9.86 -5.17 8.50
CA ASN A 5 8.72 -5.38 7.61
C ASN A 5 8.80 -4.57 6.31
N ALA A 6 9.95 -3.96 6.02
CA ALA A 6 10.10 -3.08 4.85
C ALA A 6 9.70 -3.75 3.53
N VAL A 7 9.96 -5.04 3.37
CA VAL A 7 9.59 -5.82 2.19
C VAL A 7 8.06 -5.89 1.98
N LEU A 8 7.27 -5.79 3.06
CA LEU A 8 5.81 -5.85 2.96
C LEU A 8 5.20 -4.60 2.32
N ALA A 9 5.94 -3.48 2.27
CA ALA A 9 5.54 -2.30 1.53
C ALA A 9 5.38 -2.59 0.02
N TRP A 10 6.22 -3.46 -0.53
CA TRP A 10 6.11 -3.92 -1.91
C TRP A 10 4.83 -4.73 -2.15
N LEU A 11 4.51 -5.67 -1.25
CA LEU A 11 3.28 -6.43 -1.34
C LEU A 11 2.05 -5.54 -1.25
N MET A 12 2.05 -4.58 -0.32
CA MET A 12 0.96 -3.64 -0.15
C MET A 12 0.72 -2.82 -1.42
N SER A 13 1.77 -2.27 -1.99
CA SER A 13 1.65 -1.39 -3.16
C SER A 13 1.37 -2.13 -4.47
N ALA A 14 1.92 -3.34 -4.64
CA ALA A 14 1.89 -4.01 -5.94
C ALA A 14 0.90 -5.19 -6.03
N ALA A 15 0.60 -5.86 -4.90
CA ALA A 15 -0.20 -7.08 -4.91
C ALA A 15 -1.50 -7.00 -4.10
N PHE A 16 -1.63 -6.08 -3.16
CA PHE A 16 -2.76 -6.02 -2.23
C PHE A 16 -4.10 -5.88 -2.94
N VAL A 17 -4.23 -4.89 -3.84
CA VAL A 17 -5.48 -4.68 -4.62
C VAL A 17 -5.77 -5.88 -5.53
N SER A 18 -4.74 -6.45 -6.15
CA SER A 18 -4.89 -7.64 -6.99
C SER A 18 -5.33 -8.87 -6.22
N GLY A 19 -5.17 -8.86 -4.88
CA GLY A 19 -5.69 -9.89 -3.98
C GLY A 19 -7.21 -9.98 -3.93
N GLY A 20 -7.91 -8.97 -4.44
CA GLY A 20 -9.36 -8.89 -4.41
C GLY A 20 -9.93 -8.66 -3.01
N LEU A 21 -11.18 -9.00 -2.84
CA LEU A 21 -11.91 -8.99 -1.57
C LEU A 21 -12.25 -10.42 -1.16
N GLU A 22 -12.57 -10.64 0.13
CA GLU A 22 -12.98 -11.97 0.62
C GLU A 22 -14.17 -12.56 -0.16
N ALA A 23 -15.15 -11.72 -0.55
CA ALA A 23 -16.36 -12.14 -1.24
C ALA A 23 -16.25 -12.06 -2.78
N HIS A 24 -15.26 -11.35 -3.32
CA HIS A 24 -15.12 -11.09 -4.76
C HIS A 24 -13.65 -11.11 -5.14
N ASP A 25 -13.26 -11.99 -6.04
CA ASP A 25 -11.93 -11.97 -6.59
C ASP A 25 -11.71 -10.76 -7.53
N ILE A 26 -10.51 -10.61 -8.04
CA ILE A 26 -10.15 -9.45 -8.88
C ILE A 26 -10.93 -9.45 -10.22
N GLU A 27 -11.30 -10.59 -10.77
CA GLU A 27 -12.04 -10.68 -12.02
C GLU A 27 -13.53 -10.34 -11.77
N ASP A 28 -14.10 -10.79 -10.64
CA ASP A 28 -15.41 -10.36 -10.20
C ASP A 28 -15.48 -8.84 -10.03
N LEU A 29 -14.47 -8.27 -9.35
CA LEU A 29 -14.39 -6.81 -9.16
C LEU A 29 -14.28 -6.06 -10.48
N ARG A 30 -13.50 -6.54 -11.43
CA ARG A 30 -13.43 -5.96 -12.78
C ARG A 30 -14.78 -5.97 -13.48
N SER A 31 -15.53 -7.05 -13.33
CA SER A 31 -16.86 -7.18 -13.91
C SER A 31 -17.88 -6.25 -13.23
N ILE A 32 -17.87 -6.19 -11.90
CA ILE A 32 -18.77 -5.33 -11.10
C ILE A 32 -18.50 -3.85 -11.36
N LEU A 33 -17.24 -3.48 -11.54
CA LEU A 33 -16.79 -2.10 -11.75
C LEU A 33 -16.70 -1.71 -13.23
N ALA A 34 -17.09 -2.60 -14.15
CA ALA A 34 -17.06 -2.31 -15.57
C ALA A 34 -17.91 -1.06 -15.90
N GLY A 35 -17.34 -0.16 -16.71
CA GLY A 35 -17.99 1.10 -17.07
C GLY A 35 -17.92 2.20 -16.01
N THR A 36 -17.19 1.99 -14.92
CA THR A 36 -16.90 3.02 -13.90
C THR A 36 -15.45 3.45 -13.97
N THR A 37 -15.13 4.56 -13.31
CA THR A 37 -13.76 5.09 -13.18
C THR A 37 -13.10 4.69 -11.87
N VAL A 38 -13.69 3.78 -11.11
CA VAL A 38 -13.20 3.32 -9.81
C VAL A 38 -11.83 2.66 -9.95
N SER A 39 -10.84 3.19 -9.23
CA SER A 39 -9.46 2.70 -9.31
C SER A 39 -8.76 2.87 -7.95
N PRO A 40 -8.95 1.93 -7.01
CA PRO A 40 -8.30 1.98 -5.72
C PRO A 40 -6.82 1.59 -5.86
N ALA A 41 -5.95 2.32 -5.18
CA ALA A 41 -4.56 1.98 -4.99
C ALA A 41 -4.19 2.11 -3.52
N PHE A 42 -3.28 1.26 -3.05
CA PHE A 42 -2.78 1.28 -1.69
C PHE A 42 -1.26 1.40 -1.71
N ALA A 43 -0.73 2.18 -0.80
CA ALA A 43 0.70 2.40 -0.66
C ALA A 43 1.08 2.55 0.81
N VAL A 44 2.35 2.33 1.07
CA VAL A 44 2.97 2.59 2.35
C VAL A 44 3.85 3.82 2.20
N ALA A 45 3.62 4.81 3.05
CA ALA A 45 4.49 5.97 3.22
C ALA A 45 5.22 5.87 4.57
N ASP A 46 6.07 6.84 4.86
CA ASP A 46 6.93 6.81 6.05
C ASP A 46 6.14 6.70 7.36
N ASN A 47 5.00 7.38 7.45
CA ASN A 47 4.22 7.49 8.68
C ASN A 47 2.73 7.16 8.54
N TYR A 48 2.29 6.70 7.36
CA TYR A 48 0.90 6.30 7.14
C TYR A 48 0.78 5.19 6.09
N PHE A 49 -0.34 4.49 6.13
CA PHE A 49 -0.85 3.69 5.03
C PHE A 49 -1.83 4.56 4.24
N GLY A 50 -1.56 4.72 2.97
CA GLY A 50 -2.40 5.50 2.08
C GLY A 50 -3.26 4.62 1.20
N ALA A 51 -4.54 4.97 1.10
CA ALA A 51 -5.41 4.51 0.02
C ALA A 51 -5.70 5.72 -0.87
N THR A 52 -5.45 5.59 -2.16
CA THR A 52 -5.65 6.67 -3.13
C THR A 52 -6.49 6.18 -4.30
N GLY A 53 -7.11 7.13 -5.01
CA GLY A 53 -7.84 6.85 -6.23
C GLY A 53 -8.23 8.15 -6.92
N ALA A 54 -8.27 8.13 -8.24
CA ALA A 54 -8.85 9.19 -9.05
C ALA A 54 -10.14 8.65 -9.65
N VAL A 55 -11.24 9.39 -9.49
CA VAL A 55 -12.57 8.90 -9.85
C VAL A 55 -13.44 10.05 -10.38
N ALA A 56 -14.31 9.77 -11.32
CA ALA A 56 -15.32 10.73 -11.75
C ALA A 56 -16.32 11.01 -10.61
N PRO A 57 -16.85 12.23 -10.46
CA PRO A 57 -17.79 12.57 -9.39
C PRO A 57 -18.97 11.61 -9.26
N ALA A 58 -19.50 11.10 -10.39
CA ALA A 58 -20.59 10.13 -10.40
C ALA A 58 -20.27 8.78 -9.75
N ASP A 59 -18.99 8.40 -9.70
CA ASP A 59 -18.53 7.12 -9.16
C ASP A 59 -17.93 7.25 -7.74
N LEU A 60 -17.95 8.43 -7.14
CA LEU A 60 -17.30 8.72 -5.86
C LEU A 60 -17.78 7.80 -4.72
N GLU A 61 -19.10 7.61 -4.59
CA GLU A 61 -19.67 6.73 -3.57
C GLU A 61 -19.16 5.29 -3.74
N ARG A 62 -19.09 4.82 -4.98
CA ARG A 62 -18.60 3.46 -5.30
C ARG A 62 -17.11 3.31 -5.02
N GLN A 63 -16.31 4.33 -5.34
CA GLN A 63 -14.88 4.37 -4.98
C GLN A 63 -14.70 4.18 -3.47
N PHE A 64 -15.45 4.90 -2.65
CA PHE A 64 -15.37 4.76 -1.20
C PHE A 64 -15.87 3.43 -0.68
N GLN A 65 -16.93 2.86 -1.25
CA GLN A 65 -17.38 1.52 -0.89
C GLN A 65 -16.30 0.47 -1.13
N VAL A 66 -15.64 0.52 -2.29
CA VAL A 66 -14.55 -0.41 -2.63
C VAL A 66 -13.36 -0.20 -1.71
N MET A 67 -12.93 1.04 -1.45
CA MET A 67 -11.83 1.32 -0.55
C MET A 67 -12.14 0.89 0.89
N ALA A 68 -13.35 1.13 1.39
CA ALA A 68 -13.78 0.66 2.70
C ALA A 68 -13.79 -0.88 2.78
N ALA A 69 -14.23 -1.56 1.73
CA ALA A 69 -14.20 -3.02 1.66
C ALA A 69 -12.75 -3.57 1.73
N TYR A 70 -11.80 -2.95 1.04
CA TYR A 70 -10.38 -3.32 1.16
C TYR A 70 -9.79 -3.06 2.55
N THR A 71 -10.32 -2.11 3.32
CA THR A 71 -9.85 -1.89 4.70
C THR A 71 -10.44 -2.87 5.71
N THR A 72 -11.53 -3.56 5.37
CA THR A 72 -12.24 -4.45 6.28
C THR A 72 -12.16 -5.93 5.89
N HIS A 73 -12.25 -6.23 4.59
CA HIS A 73 -12.37 -7.59 4.05
C HIS A 73 -11.48 -7.81 2.82
N PRO A 74 -10.16 -7.53 2.90
CA PRO A 74 -9.24 -7.81 1.79
C PRO A 74 -9.09 -9.31 1.55
N GLY A 75 -9.04 -9.73 0.28
CA GLY A 75 -9.09 -11.14 -0.10
C GLY A 75 -7.76 -11.89 0.02
N TYR A 76 -6.62 -11.21 -0.04
CA TYR A 76 -5.28 -11.81 0.09
C TYR A 76 -5.07 -13.06 -0.80
N SER A 77 -5.46 -13.00 -2.07
CA SER A 77 -5.43 -14.15 -2.99
C SER A 77 -4.00 -14.64 -3.27
N GLU A 78 -3.72 -15.90 -3.03
CA GLU A 78 -2.45 -16.55 -3.37
C GLU A 78 -2.16 -16.50 -4.89
N ASN A 79 -3.20 -16.46 -5.73
CA ASN A 79 -3.03 -16.28 -7.17
C ASN A 79 -2.44 -14.91 -7.50
N ALA A 80 -2.90 -13.86 -6.84
CA ALA A 80 -2.34 -12.51 -7.00
C ALA A 80 -0.86 -12.46 -6.59
N LEU A 81 -0.51 -13.11 -5.48
CA LEU A 81 0.86 -13.22 -5.01
C LEU A 81 1.75 -13.96 -6.01
N ARG A 82 1.26 -15.05 -6.59
CA ARG A 82 1.98 -15.80 -7.63
C ARG A 82 2.20 -14.96 -8.89
N LEU A 83 1.18 -14.22 -9.34
CA LEU A 83 1.28 -13.34 -10.50
C LEU A 83 2.24 -12.17 -10.24
N PHE A 84 2.22 -11.61 -9.05
CA PHE A 84 3.17 -10.58 -8.63
C PHE A 84 4.62 -11.07 -8.67
N ARG A 85 4.90 -12.27 -8.16
CA ARG A 85 6.26 -12.83 -8.09
C ARG A 85 6.85 -13.21 -9.45
N ARG A 86 5.99 -13.56 -10.41
CA ARG A 86 6.42 -14.10 -11.71
C ARG A 86 7.41 -13.21 -12.49
N PRO A 87 7.20 -11.89 -12.64
CA PRO A 87 8.09 -11.01 -13.40
C PRO A 87 9.33 -10.55 -12.61
N LEU A 88 9.39 -10.77 -11.29
CA LEU A 88 10.44 -10.20 -10.45
C LEU A 88 11.88 -10.58 -10.88
N PRO A 89 12.20 -11.84 -11.22
CA PRO A 89 13.56 -12.19 -11.62
C PRO A 89 14.04 -11.39 -12.85
N GLU A 90 13.17 -11.19 -13.84
CA GLU A 90 13.49 -10.41 -15.02
C GLU A 90 13.64 -8.91 -14.71
N ILE A 91 12.78 -8.38 -13.85
CA ILE A 91 12.87 -6.99 -13.39
C ILE A 91 14.21 -6.74 -12.70
N TYR A 92 14.62 -7.62 -11.78
CA TYR A 92 15.89 -7.49 -11.06
C TYR A 92 17.09 -7.63 -12.00
N ALA A 93 17.08 -8.59 -12.92
CA ALA A 93 18.13 -8.73 -13.92
C ALA A 93 18.29 -7.47 -14.79
N ARG A 94 17.18 -6.80 -15.11
CA ARG A 94 17.21 -5.55 -15.87
C ARG A 94 17.73 -4.38 -15.04
N LEU A 95 17.37 -4.30 -13.75
CA LEU A 95 17.90 -3.27 -12.85
C LEU A 95 19.42 -3.34 -12.73
N ASP A 96 19.97 -4.55 -12.64
CA ASP A 96 21.43 -4.77 -12.57
C ASP A 96 22.13 -4.47 -13.91
N ALA A 97 21.46 -4.72 -15.04
CA ALA A 97 22.03 -4.53 -16.37
C ALA A 97 22.08 -3.05 -16.83
N VAL A 98 21.32 -2.15 -16.19
CA VAL A 98 21.23 -0.74 -16.57
C VAL A 98 22.07 0.11 -15.61
N PRO A 99 23.16 0.76 -16.07
CA PRO A 99 24.08 1.53 -15.17
C PRO A 99 23.37 2.62 -14.34
N ALA A 100 22.39 3.31 -14.93
CA ALA A 100 21.62 4.34 -14.21
C ALA A 100 20.77 3.74 -13.07
N SER A 101 20.19 2.57 -13.27
CA SER A 101 19.44 1.86 -12.23
C SER A 101 20.35 1.35 -11.13
N ALA A 102 21.49 0.74 -11.48
CA ALA A 102 22.49 0.29 -10.53
C ALA A 102 23.02 1.43 -9.68
N LEU A 103 23.31 2.59 -10.30
CA LEU A 103 23.71 3.80 -9.58
C LEU A 103 22.61 4.29 -8.64
N GLY A 104 21.37 4.37 -9.08
CA GLY A 104 20.23 4.81 -8.26
C GLY A 104 20.03 3.92 -7.02
N ILE A 105 20.14 2.60 -7.19
CA ILE A 105 20.05 1.63 -6.09
C ILE A 105 21.21 1.81 -5.11
N ALA A 106 22.44 1.94 -5.61
CA ALA A 106 23.60 2.17 -4.76
C ALA A 106 23.51 3.49 -4.00
N MET A 107 23.09 4.57 -4.66
CA MET A 107 22.91 5.87 -4.02
C MET A 107 21.84 5.85 -2.93
N ALA A 108 20.69 5.19 -3.16
CA ALA A 108 19.65 5.05 -2.15
C ALA A 108 20.19 4.37 -0.89
N ARG A 109 20.96 3.30 -1.04
CA ARG A 109 21.61 2.60 0.08
C ARG A 109 22.60 3.49 0.85
N ILE A 110 23.49 4.19 0.13
CA ILE A 110 24.50 5.08 0.73
C ILE A 110 23.82 6.23 1.47
N MET A 111 22.82 6.87 0.86
CA MET A 111 22.16 8.05 1.43
C MET A 111 21.26 7.72 2.63
N THR A 112 20.91 6.47 2.85
CA THR A 112 20.06 6.04 3.96
C THR A 112 20.75 5.08 4.93
N ASP A 113 22.05 4.93 4.82
CA ASP A 113 22.85 4.01 5.66
C ASP A 113 22.30 2.57 5.62
N ASP A 114 22.04 2.08 4.41
CA ASP A 114 21.46 0.76 4.16
C ASP A 114 20.10 0.50 4.85
N ASP A 115 19.34 1.55 5.17
CA ASP A 115 18.01 1.38 5.77
C ASP A 115 17.08 0.65 4.80
N PRO A 116 16.58 -0.55 5.15
CA PRO A 116 15.81 -1.39 4.23
C PRO A 116 14.47 -0.77 3.81
N ARG A 117 13.98 0.26 4.48
CA ARG A 117 12.75 0.97 4.11
C ARG A 117 12.91 1.80 2.84
N PHE A 118 14.13 2.26 2.56
CA PHE A 118 14.47 3.12 1.42
C PHE A 118 15.33 2.42 0.37
N ALA A 119 15.89 1.28 0.70
CA ALA A 119 16.68 0.47 -0.20
C ALA A 119 15.81 -0.50 -1.01
N LEU A 120 16.28 -0.89 -2.19
CA LEU A 120 15.67 -1.97 -2.93
C LEU A 120 15.84 -3.27 -2.13
N SER A 121 14.73 -3.88 -1.75
CA SER A 121 14.74 -5.16 -1.02
C SER A 121 15.37 -6.26 -1.88
N PRO A 122 16.15 -7.20 -1.31
CA PRO A 122 16.66 -8.35 -2.06
C PRO A 122 15.55 -9.17 -2.72
N LEU A 123 15.78 -9.67 -3.94
CA LEU A 123 14.80 -10.48 -4.66
C LEU A 123 14.30 -11.66 -3.83
N SER A 124 15.20 -12.34 -3.12
CA SER A 124 14.85 -13.47 -2.24
C SER A 124 13.88 -13.07 -1.12
N ALA A 125 14.04 -11.88 -0.54
CA ALA A 125 13.16 -11.37 0.50
C ALA A 125 11.76 -11.06 -0.06
N ILE A 126 11.66 -10.44 -1.25
CA ILE A 126 10.36 -10.18 -1.89
C ILE A 126 9.68 -11.48 -2.30
N GLN A 127 10.44 -12.47 -2.78
CA GLN A 127 9.90 -13.78 -3.14
C GLN A 127 9.43 -14.59 -1.92
N ALA A 128 10.06 -14.41 -0.76
CA ALA A 128 9.67 -15.06 0.49
C ALA A 128 8.48 -14.39 1.19
N ALA A 129 8.31 -13.08 0.99
CA ALA A 129 7.21 -12.30 1.61
C ALA A 129 5.85 -12.83 1.13
N ASN A 130 4.88 -12.92 2.03
CA ASN A 130 3.56 -13.50 1.76
C ASN A 130 2.42 -12.68 2.40
N PHE A 131 1.19 -13.02 2.04
CA PHE A 131 0.01 -12.33 2.54
C PHE A 131 -0.30 -12.61 4.01
N ASP A 132 0.11 -13.73 4.58
CA ASP A 132 -0.07 -13.97 6.02
C ASP A 132 0.78 -12.99 6.84
N GLN A 133 2.02 -12.74 6.40
CA GLN A 133 2.89 -11.71 7.01
C GLN A 133 2.28 -10.31 6.85
N LEU A 134 1.76 -9.99 5.66
CA LEU A 134 1.11 -8.71 5.42
C LEU A 134 -0.15 -8.54 6.27
N LYS A 135 -0.99 -9.57 6.36
CA LYS A 135 -2.21 -9.59 7.20
C LYS A 135 -1.87 -9.40 8.68
N ALA A 136 -0.84 -10.08 9.17
CA ALA A 136 -0.38 -9.93 10.56
C ALA A 136 0.13 -8.51 10.84
N ALA A 137 0.83 -7.89 9.88
CA ALA A 137 1.36 -6.54 10.04
C ALA A 137 0.29 -5.44 9.91
N LEU A 138 -0.76 -5.67 9.11
CA LEU A 138 -1.78 -4.67 8.77
C LEU A 138 -3.06 -4.78 9.60
N GLY A 139 -3.40 -5.95 10.15
CA GLY A 139 -4.72 -6.24 10.68
C GLY A 139 -5.28 -5.15 11.60
N ASP A 140 -4.52 -4.79 12.63
CA ASP A 140 -4.91 -3.74 13.56
C ASP A 140 -4.89 -2.34 12.93
N ILE A 141 -3.98 -2.10 12.02
CA ILE A 141 -3.80 -0.78 11.40
C ILE A 141 -5.00 -0.45 10.51
N LEU A 142 -5.40 -1.39 9.66
CA LEU A 142 -6.52 -1.19 8.74
C LEU A 142 -7.85 -1.05 9.47
N THR A 143 -8.03 -1.72 10.61
CA THR A 143 -9.32 -1.78 11.31
C THR A 143 -9.47 -0.79 12.45
N HIS A 144 -8.39 -0.45 13.16
CA HIS A 144 -8.48 0.33 14.40
C HIS A 144 -7.76 1.67 14.38
N ASN A 145 -6.77 1.89 13.49
CA ASN A 145 -6.04 3.14 13.50
C ASN A 145 -6.92 4.32 13.02
N ARG A 146 -6.53 5.52 13.45
CA ARG A 146 -7.13 6.77 12.97
C ARG A 146 -7.16 6.79 11.45
N LEU A 147 -8.29 7.20 10.89
CA LEU A 147 -8.50 7.40 9.46
C LEU A 147 -8.66 8.90 9.19
N GLU A 148 -8.00 9.36 8.14
CA GLU A 148 -8.13 10.71 7.64
C GLU A 148 -8.43 10.62 6.13
N ILE A 149 -9.44 11.37 5.67
CA ILE A 149 -9.88 11.35 4.28
C ILE A 149 -9.73 12.77 3.72
N ALA A 150 -8.99 12.89 2.63
CA ALA A 150 -8.85 14.12 1.87
C ALA A 150 -9.44 13.94 0.47
N LEU A 151 -10.25 14.91 0.06
CA LEU A 151 -10.88 14.97 -1.27
C LEU A 151 -10.48 16.27 -1.94
N VAL A 152 -10.03 16.17 -3.17
CA VAL A 152 -9.64 17.33 -3.98
C VAL A 152 -10.20 17.16 -5.39
N GLY A 153 -10.94 18.14 -5.86
CA GLY A 153 -11.51 18.11 -7.22
C GLY A 153 -12.77 18.95 -7.35
N ASP A 154 -13.40 18.82 -8.51
CA ASP A 154 -14.72 19.39 -8.78
C ASP A 154 -15.80 18.45 -8.22
N LEU A 155 -16.25 18.72 -7.00
CA LEU A 155 -17.19 17.87 -6.27
C LEU A 155 -18.21 18.70 -5.50
N ASP A 156 -19.40 18.15 -5.32
CA ASP A 156 -20.39 18.67 -4.39
C ASP A 156 -20.03 18.23 -2.98
N GLU A 157 -19.84 19.21 -2.09
CA GLU A 157 -19.40 18.96 -0.70
C GLU A 157 -20.42 18.09 0.07
N ALA A 158 -21.72 18.37 -0.08
CA ALA A 158 -22.76 17.66 0.63
C ALA A 158 -22.86 16.19 0.16
N ALA A 159 -22.73 15.96 -1.15
CA ALA A 159 -22.68 14.61 -1.74
C ALA A 159 -21.42 13.85 -1.29
N ALA A 160 -20.28 14.53 -1.22
CA ALA A 160 -19.03 13.94 -0.75
C ALA A 160 -19.11 13.52 0.72
N ILE A 161 -19.62 14.37 1.60
CA ILE A 161 -19.85 14.06 3.02
C ILE A 161 -20.82 12.87 3.15
N ALA A 162 -21.92 12.85 2.39
CA ALA A 162 -22.88 11.75 2.42
C ALA A 162 -22.25 10.41 1.96
N ALA A 163 -21.39 10.44 0.93
CA ALA A 163 -20.69 9.26 0.43
C ALA A 163 -19.69 8.71 1.47
N VAL A 164 -18.93 9.58 2.13
CA VAL A 164 -18.05 9.20 3.25
C VAL A 164 -18.85 8.63 4.42
N ALA A 165 -19.95 9.26 4.81
CA ALA A 165 -20.78 8.79 5.92
C ALA A 165 -21.36 7.40 5.69
N LYS A 166 -21.80 7.10 4.47
CA LYS A 166 -22.35 5.78 4.09
C LYS A 166 -21.30 4.68 3.97
N SER A 167 -20.03 5.02 3.77
CA SER A 167 -18.93 4.08 3.58
C SER A 167 -18.05 4.00 4.83
N PHE A 168 -17.05 4.84 4.94
CA PHE A 168 -16.12 4.87 6.06
C PHE A 168 -16.77 5.27 7.38
N GLY A 169 -17.80 6.13 7.36
CA GLY A 169 -18.57 6.52 8.54
C GLY A 169 -19.44 5.40 9.12
N ALA A 170 -19.75 4.37 8.34
CA ALA A 170 -20.47 3.19 8.78
C ALA A 170 -19.55 2.10 9.40
N LEU A 171 -18.24 2.29 9.33
CA LEU A 171 -17.28 1.35 9.93
C LEU A 171 -17.27 1.48 11.46
N PRO A 172 -16.81 0.44 12.18
CA PRO A 172 -16.62 0.52 13.63
C PRO A 172 -15.75 1.70 14.06
N ASN A 173 -15.97 2.18 15.30
CA ASN A 173 -15.20 3.27 15.84
C ASN A 173 -13.70 2.98 15.81
N ARG A 174 -12.95 3.98 15.36
CA ARG A 174 -11.49 3.93 15.25
C ARG A 174 -10.82 4.79 16.31
N ALA A 175 -9.52 4.60 16.50
CA ALA A 175 -8.74 5.44 17.41
C ALA A 175 -8.86 6.92 17.00
N SER A 176 -9.04 7.80 18.00
CA SER A 176 -9.12 9.25 17.78
C SER A 176 -7.75 9.90 17.60
N THR A 177 -6.69 9.24 18.06
CA THR A 177 -5.29 9.70 17.95
C THR A 177 -4.45 8.68 17.21
N GLY A 178 -3.55 9.16 16.34
CA GLY A 178 -2.53 8.29 15.72
C GLY A 178 -1.50 7.83 16.75
N LYS A 179 -0.88 6.68 16.49
CA LYS A 179 0.32 6.26 17.23
C LYS A 179 1.49 7.16 16.82
N ASP A 180 2.35 7.49 17.79
CA ASP A 180 3.60 8.19 17.51
C ASP A 180 4.63 7.17 16.99
N TYR A 181 5.05 7.35 15.75
CA TYR A 181 6.09 6.56 15.11
C TYR A 181 7.42 7.32 14.97
N GLY A 182 7.59 8.46 15.69
CA GLY A 182 8.74 9.36 15.54
C GLY A 182 10.09 8.66 15.66
N ALA A 183 10.24 7.73 16.59
CA ALA A 183 11.47 6.95 16.75
C ALA A 183 11.74 6.01 15.56
N GLN A 184 10.70 5.51 14.91
CA GLN A 184 10.81 4.60 13.76
C GLN A 184 11.10 5.35 12.44
N LEU A 185 10.81 6.66 12.38
CA LEU A 185 11.07 7.49 11.21
C LEU A 185 12.55 7.88 11.08
N GLN A 186 13.32 7.77 12.15
CA GLN A 186 14.71 8.17 12.13
C GLN A 186 15.57 7.21 11.30
N VAL A 187 16.32 7.78 10.34
CA VAL A 187 17.41 7.09 9.67
C VAL A 187 18.64 7.22 10.58
N GLY A 188 19.14 6.09 11.10
CA GLY A 188 20.39 6.08 11.87
C GLY A 188 21.57 6.15 10.90
N TRP A 189 22.36 7.21 10.98
CA TRP A 189 23.62 7.29 10.26
C TRP A 189 24.70 6.59 11.10
N SER A 190 25.30 5.54 10.58
CA SER A 190 26.55 5.05 11.12
C SER A 190 27.58 6.16 10.91
N SER A 191 28.30 6.53 11.97
CA SER A 191 29.45 7.41 11.80
C SER A 191 30.43 6.68 10.88
N ALA A 192 30.37 6.97 9.58
CA ALA A 192 31.39 6.55 8.65
C ALA A 192 32.71 7.16 9.17
N GLN A 193 33.50 6.35 9.85
CA GLN A 193 34.87 6.72 10.13
C GLN A 193 35.56 6.76 8.78
N GLY A 194 35.65 7.97 8.22
CA GLY A 194 36.53 8.20 7.10
C GLY A 194 37.96 7.88 7.51
N ASN A 195 38.51 6.87 6.90
CA ASN A 195 39.94 6.70 6.75
C ASN A 195 40.34 7.27 5.41
#